data_9848be3e06db93418107ead94be518a7
#
_entry.id   9848be3e06db93418107ead94be518a7
#
_cell.length_a   1.000
_cell.length_b   1.000
_cell.length_c   1.000
_cell.angle_alpha   90.00
_cell.angle_beta   90.00
_cell.angle_gamma   90.00
#
_symmetry.space_group_name_H-M   'P 1'
#
loop_
_entity.id
_entity.type
_entity.pdbx_description
1 polymer ?
#
loop_
_entity_poly.entity_id
_entity_poly.type
_entity_poly.pdbx_seq_one_letter_code
_entity_poly.pdbx_strand_id
1 'polypeptide(L)'
;AMNEGQTRYVPGKGTPALQNAIVDKFKRDNDLSYNLDEIMVGVGGKHIIYNAMMATLNLNDEVIIPAPYWVSYPDIVILAEGKPVIVKCEASQNFKITPDQLEKHITDKTKWLMLNSPSNPTGSVYSFEELKALSEVLIKYPKILVLTDDIYEKIIYDDNKFFTIASVEPKIKDRVLTLNGVSKAYCMTGWRLGYCGGPKEIISGMNKIQSQSTTSTSSITMAAA
;
A
#
# COMPACT_ATOMS: atom_id res chain seq x y z
N ALA A 1 7.35 -25.21 -11.80
CA ALA A 1 7.79 -23.95 -12.42
C ALA A 1 9.18 -24.12 -13.08
N MET A 2 10.26 -24.45 -12.35
CA MET A 2 11.60 -24.59 -12.94
C MET A 2 11.64 -25.70 -13.99
N ASN A 3 11.13 -26.88 -13.69
CA ASN A 3 11.09 -28.02 -14.62
C ASN A 3 10.19 -27.79 -15.83
N GLU A 4 9.31 -26.82 -15.77
CA GLU A 4 8.41 -26.41 -16.84
C GLU A 4 8.96 -25.22 -17.66
N GLY A 5 10.20 -24.83 -17.41
CA GLY A 5 10.87 -23.78 -18.15
C GLY A 5 10.43 -22.35 -17.81
N GLN A 6 9.78 -22.14 -16.65
CA GLN A 6 9.35 -20.80 -16.20
C GLN A 6 10.54 -20.00 -15.62
N THR A 7 11.60 -19.86 -16.42
CA THR A 7 12.85 -19.21 -16.02
C THR A 7 13.21 -18.04 -16.95
N ARG A 8 12.27 -17.63 -17.80
CA ARG A 8 12.45 -16.52 -18.75
C ARG A 8 11.94 -15.20 -18.19
N TYR A 9 12.30 -14.11 -18.83
CA TYR A 9 11.73 -12.80 -18.53
C TYR A 9 10.21 -12.81 -18.62
N VAL A 10 9.58 -12.13 -17.68
CA VAL A 10 8.12 -11.96 -17.57
C VAL A 10 7.77 -10.46 -17.55
N PRO A 11 6.53 -10.08 -17.88
CA PRO A 11 6.11 -8.68 -17.79
C PRO A 11 6.38 -8.08 -16.41
N GLY A 12 6.90 -6.84 -16.36
CA GLY A 12 7.24 -6.15 -15.11
C GLY A 12 6.08 -6.03 -14.14
N LYS A 13 4.86 -5.79 -14.64
CA LYS A 13 3.64 -5.69 -13.83
C LYS A 13 3.13 -7.02 -13.27
N GLY A 14 3.71 -8.15 -13.66
CA GLY A 14 3.25 -9.51 -13.35
C GLY A 14 2.74 -10.26 -14.56
N THR A 15 2.70 -11.60 -14.46
CA THR A 15 2.08 -12.43 -15.49
C THR A 15 0.57 -12.18 -15.57
N PRO A 16 -0.08 -12.36 -16.74
CA PRO A 16 -1.54 -12.21 -16.85
C PRO A 16 -2.31 -13.08 -15.87
N ALA A 17 -1.86 -14.31 -15.62
CA ALA A 17 -2.49 -15.22 -14.65
C ALA A 17 -2.46 -14.63 -13.23
N LEU A 18 -1.28 -14.15 -12.79
CA LEU A 18 -1.12 -13.55 -11.46
C LEU A 18 -1.91 -12.23 -11.34
N GLN A 19 -1.91 -11.38 -12.37
CA GLN A 19 -2.67 -10.13 -12.35
C GLN A 19 -4.19 -10.40 -12.21
N ASN A 20 -4.74 -11.38 -12.94
CA ASN A 20 -6.14 -11.77 -12.79
C ASN A 20 -6.42 -12.30 -11.39
N ALA A 21 -5.57 -13.17 -10.84
CA ALA A 21 -5.71 -13.69 -9.48
C ALA A 21 -5.70 -12.56 -8.42
N ILE A 22 -4.90 -11.51 -8.63
CA ILE A 22 -4.87 -10.33 -7.75
C ILE A 22 -6.16 -9.53 -7.86
N VAL A 23 -6.69 -9.32 -9.07
CA VAL A 23 -8.00 -8.65 -9.27
C VAL A 23 -9.10 -9.43 -8.56
N ASP A 24 -9.15 -10.75 -8.75
CA ASP A 24 -10.13 -11.63 -8.10
C ASP A 24 -9.98 -11.59 -6.57
N LYS A 25 -8.74 -11.56 -6.06
CA LYS A 25 -8.45 -11.43 -4.62
C LYS A 25 -8.99 -10.11 -4.08
N PHE A 26 -8.70 -8.99 -4.71
CA PHE A 26 -9.19 -7.69 -4.25
C PHE A 26 -10.73 -7.62 -4.27
N LYS A 27 -11.35 -8.21 -5.29
CA LYS A 27 -12.83 -8.27 -5.35
C LYS A 27 -13.40 -9.16 -4.26
N ARG A 28 -12.87 -10.36 -4.07
CA ARG A 28 -13.37 -11.35 -3.12
C ARG A 28 -13.17 -10.92 -1.67
N ASP A 29 -11.96 -10.42 -1.33
CA ASP A 29 -11.53 -10.21 0.06
C ASP A 29 -11.75 -8.77 0.55
N ASN A 30 -11.73 -7.79 -0.35
CA ASN A 30 -11.73 -6.36 -0.01
C ASN A 30 -12.90 -5.58 -0.61
N ASP A 31 -13.73 -6.22 -1.43
CA ASP A 31 -14.79 -5.59 -2.24
C ASP A 31 -14.27 -4.43 -3.13
N LEU A 32 -13.05 -4.57 -3.63
CA LEU A 32 -12.40 -3.61 -4.51
C LEU A 32 -12.33 -4.16 -5.94
N SER A 33 -12.84 -3.39 -6.90
CA SER A 33 -12.73 -3.71 -8.32
C SER A 33 -11.61 -2.87 -8.94
N TYR A 34 -10.64 -3.55 -9.56
CA TYR A 34 -9.54 -2.95 -10.33
C TYR A 34 -9.47 -3.54 -11.72
N ASN A 35 -9.06 -2.73 -12.70
CA ASN A 35 -8.68 -3.18 -14.01
C ASN A 35 -7.22 -3.68 -14.00
N LEU A 36 -6.80 -4.44 -15.01
CA LEU A 36 -5.43 -4.96 -15.10
C LEU A 36 -4.36 -3.85 -15.20
N ASP A 37 -4.70 -2.68 -15.69
CA ASP A 37 -3.81 -1.53 -15.77
C ASP A 37 -3.73 -0.73 -14.45
N GLU A 38 -4.57 -1.07 -13.49
CA GLU A 38 -4.57 -0.56 -12.11
C GLU A 38 -3.86 -1.51 -11.14
N ILE A 39 -3.28 -2.63 -11.61
CA ILE A 39 -2.58 -3.63 -10.80
C ILE A 39 -1.09 -3.63 -11.12
N MET A 40 -0.27 -3.81 -10.09
CA MET A 40 1.17 -4.00 -10.22
C MET A 40 1.70 -5.03 -9.23
N VAL A 41 2.64 -5.85 -9.70
CA VAL A 41 3.43 -6.78 -8.89
C VAL A 41 4.85 -6.23 -8.72
N GLY A 42 5.41 -6.34 -7.51
CA GLY A 42 6.77 -5.88 -7.20
C GLY A 42 7.53 -6.86 -6.32
N VAL A 43 8.81 -6.56 -6.08
CA VAL A 43 9.74 -7.40 -5.31
C VAL A 43 9.48 -7.23 -3.81
N GLY A 44 8.30 -7.66 -3.35
CA GLY A 44 7.78 -7.48 -1.99
C GLY A 44 7.12 -6.12 -1.77
N GLY A 45 6.36 -5.98 -0.68
CA GLY A 45 5.63 -4.75 -0.35
C GLY A 45 6.54 -3.52 -0.22
N LYS A 46 7.75 -3.68 0.33
CA LYS A 46 8.74 -2.58 0.42
C LYS A 46 9.03 -1.96 -0.94
N HIS A 47 9.18 -2.77 -1.99
CA HIS A 47 9.44 -2.29 -3.33
C HIS A 47 8.25 -1.55 -3.94
N ILE A 48 7.04 -1.97 -3.62
CA ILE A 48 5.81 -1.24 -4.01
C ILE A 48 5.81 0.17 -3.40
N ILE A 49 6.10 0.28 -2.09
CA ILE A 49 6.16 1.58 -1.40
C ILE A 49 7.26 2.45 -2.00
N TYR A 50 8.46 1.90 -2.19
CA TYR A 50 9.59 2.59 -2.80
C TYR A 50 9.22 3.15 -4.18
N ASN A 51 8.66 2.31 -5.06
CA ASN A 51 8.26 2.72 -6.40
C ASN A 51 7.17 3.81 -6.37
N ALA A 52 6.21 3.73 -5.44
CA ALA A 52 5.17 4.74 -5.29
C ALA A 52 5.75 6.11 -4.90
N MET A 53 6.63 6.13 -3.90
CA MET A 53 7.28 7.37 -3.46
C MET A 53 8.19 7.95 -4.55
N MET A 54 9.04 7.13 -5.16
CA MET A 54 9.93 7.56 -6.26
C MET A 54 9.18 8.07 -7.50
N ALA A 55 7.99 7.55 -7.76
CA ALA A 55 7.20 7.95 -8.92
C ALA A 55 6.38 9.23 -8.71
N THR A 56 6.15 9.64 -7.46
CA THR A 56 5.15 10.66 -7.15
C THR A 56 5.63 11.82 -6.30
N LEU A 57 6.70 11.65 -5.51
CA LEU A 57 7.24 12.71 -4.68
C LEU A 57 8.16 13.63 -5.46
N ASN A 58 8.07 14.90 -5.17
CA ASN A 58 9.04 15.93 -5.52
C ASN A 58 9.73 16.44 -4.24
N LEU A 59 10.79 17.20 -4.42
CA LEU A 59 11.56 17.78 -3.31
C LEU A 59 10.63 18.51 -2.33
N ASN A 60 10.69 18.12 -1.06
CA ASN A 60 9.89 18.64 0.06
C ASN A 60 8.37 18.37 0.02
N ASP A 61 7.88 17.51 -0.87
CA ASP A 61 6.51 16.98 -0.72
C ASP A 61 6.40 16.25 0.63
N GLU A 62 5.34 16.49 1.37
CA GLU A 62 5.15 15.94 2.70
C GLU A 62 4.36 14.63 2.67
N VAL A 63 4.80 13.67 3.50
CA VAL A 63 4.12 12.39 3.70
C VAL A 63 3.79 12.24 5.18
N ILE A 64 2.49 12.20 5.51
CA ILE A 64 2.02 11.98 6.88
C ILE A 64 2.16 10.50 7.23
N ILE A 65 2.86 10.22 8.34
CA ILE A 65 3.13 8.87 8.84
C ILE A 65 2.73 8.79 10.31
N PRO A 66 1.63 8.10 10.66
CA PRO A 66 1.26 7.83 12.04
C PRO A 66 2.34 6.98 12.75
N ALA A 67 2.74 7.38 13.94
CA ALA A 67 3.73 6.67 14.77
C ALA A 67 3.04 6.04 16.00
N PRO A 68 3.42 4.81 16.41
CA PRO A 68 4.54 3.98 15.91
C PRO A 68 4.31 3.45 14.49
N TYR A 69 5.38 3.34 13.71
CA TYR A 69 5.37 2.94 12.31
C TYR A 69 6.44 1.88 12.00
N TRP A 70 6.29 1.20 10.87
CA TRP A 70 7.36 0.36 10.33
C TRP A 70 8.56 1.21 9.90
N VAL A 71 9.73 0.87 10.42
CA VAL A 71 10.97 1.65 10.30
C VAL A 71 11.33 2.13 8.89
N SER A 72 10.89 1.41 7.86
CA SER A 72 11.24 1.76 6.47
C SER A 72 10.40 2.89 5.87
N TYR A 73 9.27 3.28 6.47
CA TYR A 73 8.43 4.32 5.87
C TYR A 73 9.13 5.68 5.75
N PRO A 74 9.68 6.27 6.84
CA PRO A 74 10.33 7.57 6.72
C PRO A 74 11.60 7.50 5.85
N ASP A 75 12.36 6.41 5.90
CA ASP A 75 13.58 6.27 5.11
C ASP A 75 13.28 6.24 3.61
N ILE A 76 12.22 5.54 3.19
CA ILE A 76 11.80 5.52 1.78
C ILE A 76 11.34 6.91 1.32
N VAL A 77 10.63 7.66 2.17
CA VAL A 77 10.20 9.03 1.86
C VAL A 77 11.42 9.94 1.66
N ILE A 78 12.42 9.85 2.56
CA ILE A 78 13.66 10.64 2.47
C ILE A 78 14.45 10.26 1.21
N LEU A 79 14.57 8.98 0.88
CA LEU A 79 15.23 8.51 -0.34
C LEU A 79 14.56 9.05 -1.62
N ALA A 80 13.27 9.33 -1.55
CA ALA A 80 12.49 9.93 -2.65
C ALA A 80 12.45 11.47 -2.56
N GLU A 81 13.34 12.11 -1.80
CA GLU A 81 13.46 13.56 -1.58
C GLU A 81 12.23 14.20 -0.91
N GLY A 82 11.31 13.39 -0.40
CA GLY A 82 10.16 13.83 0.38
C GLY A 82 10.51 14.12 1.83
N LYS A 83 9.56 14.75 2.53
CA LYS A 83 9.65 15.07 3.96
C LYS A 83 8.65 14.22 4.75
N PRO A 84 9.11 13.28 5.62
CA PRO A 84 8.19 12.56 6.50
C PRO A 84 7.66 13.51 7.59
N VAL A 85 6.33 13.55 7.72
CA VAL A 85 5.61 14.26 8.79
C VAL A 85 5.10 13.22 9.78
N ILE A 86 5.85 13.05 10.87
CA ILE A 86 5.57 12.03 11.88
C ILE A 86 4.49 12.53 12.82
N VAL A 87 3.36 11.81 12.92
CA VAL A 87 2.27 12.12 13.83
C VAL A 87 2.25 11.10 14.96
N LYS A 88 2.61 11.56 16.17
CA LYS A 88 2.63 10.70 17.35
C LYS A 88 1.22 10.29 17.76
N CYS A 89 0.96 8.99 17.82
CA CYS A 89 -0.29 8.41 18.26
C CYS A 89 -0.08 7.69 19.59
N GLU A 90 -0.78 8.14 20.63
CA GLU A 90 -0.59 7.65 21.99
C GLU A 90 -1.28 6.29 22.23
N ALA A 91 -0.84 5.57 23.24
CA ALA A 91 -1.45 4.30 23.64
C ALA A 91 -2.94 4.46 24.04
N SER A 92 -3.31 5.60 24.61
CA SER A 92 -4.70 5.94 24.97
C SER A 92 -5.64 6.00 23.76
N GLN A 93 -5.11 6.20 22.55
CA GLN A 93 -5.82 6.15 21.27
C GLN A 93 -5.50 4.89 20.46
N ASN A 94 -5.02 3.82 21.12
CA ASN A 94 -4.62 2.56 20.50
C ASN A 94 -3.60 2.74 19.36
N PHE A 95 -2.71 3.73 19.48
CA PHE A 95 -1.68 4.02 18.47
C PHE A 95 -2.21 4.32 17.05
N LYS A 96 -3.45 4.77 16.94
CA LYS A 96 -4.12 5.11 15.67
C LYS A 96 -4.25 6.63 15.53
N ILE A 97 -4.00 7.16 14.33
CA ILE A 97 -4.22 8.60 14.07
C ILE A 97 -5.70 8.93 14.15
N THR A 98 -6.03 10.06 14.77
CA THR A 98 -7.41 10.58 14.80
C THR A 98 -7.67 11.55 13.63
N PRO A 99 -8.94 11.79 13.26
CA PRO A 99 -9.29 12.79 12.25
C PRO A 99 -8.72 14.19 12.56
N ASP A 100 -8.80 14.63 13.81
CA ASP A 100 -8.27 15.93 14.24
C ASP A 100 -6.75 16.02 14.09
N GLN A 101 -6.05 14.94 14.45
CA GLN A 101 -4.60 14.86 14.25
C GLN A 101 -4.25 14.87 12.78
N LEU A 102 -4.98 14.14 11.93
CA LEU A 102 -4.76 14.16 10.50
C LEU A 102 -4.95 15.57 9.94
N GLU A 103 -6.10 16.19 10.20
CA GLU A 103 -6.43 17.51 9.67
C GLU A 103 -5.43 18.60 10.11
N LYS A 104 -4.97 18.52 11.37
CA LYS A 104 -3.96 19.45 11.92
C LYS A 104 -2.59 19.38 11.23
N HIS A 105 -2.23 18.21 10.70
CA HIS A 105 -0.92 18.00 10.08
C HIS A 105 -0.93 18.13 8.54
N ILE A 106 -2.10 18.35 7.94
CA ILE A 106 -2.23 18.62 6.52
C ILE A 106 -1.73 20.03 6.22
N THR A 107 -0.89 20.16 5.20
CA THR A 107 -0.40 21.41 4.64
C THR A 107 -0.58 21.43 3.12
N ASP A 108 -0.29 22.54 2.47
CA ASP A 108 -0.30 22.64 0.99
C ASP A 108 0.74 21.72 0.32
N LYS A 109 1.73 21.23 1.08
CA LYS A 109 2.77 20.32 0.64
C LYS A 109 2.44 18.85 0.88
N THR A 110 1.36 18.55 1.61
CA THR A 110 0.97 17.18 1.92
C THR A 110 0.58 16.44 0.66
N LYS A 111 1.35 15.42 0.31
CA LYS A 111 1.16 14.59 -0.88
C LYS A 111 0.53 13.25 -0.57
N TRP A 112 0.96 12.62 0.54
CA TRP A 112 0.52 11.28 0.94
C TRP A 112 0.15 11.19 2.42
N LEU A 113 -0.84 10.36 2.71
CA LEU A 113 -1.04 9.73 4.01
C LEU A 113 -0.65 8.26 3.87
N MET A 114 0.22 7.74 4.76
CA MET A 114 0.51 6.31 4.88
C MET A 114 -0.27 5.71 6.05
N LEU A 115 -1.05 4.68 5.78
CA LEU A 115 -1.74 3.88 6.79
C LEU A 115 -1.22 2.44 6.74
N ASN A 116 -1.19 1.78 7.90
CA ASN A 116 -0.88 0.35 8.00
C ASN A 116 -1.83 -0.29 9.01
N SER A 117 -2.68 -1.19 8.54
CA SER A 117 -3.67 -1.88 9.37
C SER A 117 -3.85 -3.33 8.87
N PRO A 118 -3.67 -4.32 9.74
CA PRO A 118 -3.07 -4.25 11.09
C PRO A 118 -1.67 -3.66 11.07
N SER A 119 -1.33 -2.89 12.11
CA SER A 119 -0.10 -2.09 12.16
C SER A 119 1.12 -2.90 12.59
N ASN A 120 2.24 -2.65 11.96
CA ASN A 120 3.57 -2.99 12.48
C ASN A 120 4.22 -1.70 13.03
N PRO A 121 4.56 -1.62 14.36
CA PRO A 121 4.77 -2.74 15.28
C PRO A 121 3.60 -3.01 16.25
N THR A 122 2.52 -2.22 16.26
CA THR A 122 1.57 -2.18 17.39
C THR A 122 0.52 -3.30 17.36
N GLY A 123 0.25 -3.88 16.19
CA GLY A 123 -0.86 -4.81 15.99
C GLY A 123 -2.24 -4.15 15.96
N SER A 124 -2.32 -2.82 16.09
CA SER A 124 -3.58 -2.10 16.09
C SER A 124 -4.31 -2.22 14.76
N VAL A 125 -5.63 -2.37 14.82
CA VAL A 125 -6.53 -2.50 13.67
C VAL A 125 -7.51 -1.33 13.69
N TYR A 126 -7.66 -0.66 12.54
CA TYR A 126 -8.69 0.39 12.40
C TYR A 126 -10.06 -0.24 12.20
N SER A 127 -11.07 0.27 12.90
CA SER A 127 -12.46 -0.08 12.66
C SER A 127 -13.02 0.58 11.39
N PHE A 128 -14.19 0.16 10.95
CA PHE A 128 -14.92 0.80 9.85
C PHE A 128 -15.17 2.29 10.14
N GLU A 129 -15.63 2.60 11.35
CA GLU A 129 -15.97 3.96 11.78
C GLU A 129 -14.74 4.86 11.82
N GLU A 130 -13.61 4.35 12.31
CA GLU A 130 -12.35 5.09 12.34
C GLU A 130 -11.84 5.41 10.93
N LEU A 131 -11.84 4.43 10.03
CA LEU A 131 -11.45 4.66 8.63
C LEU A 131 -12.43 5.60 7.92
N LYS A 132 -13.73 5.50 8.22
CA LYS A 132 -14.75 6.39 7.68
C LYS A 132 -14.50 7.83 8.11
N ALA A 133 -14.23 8.07 9.39
CA ALA A 133 -13.94 9.39 9.93
C ALA A 133 -12.65 9.99 9.33
N LEU A 134 -11.59 9.20 9.12
CA LEU A 134 -10.40 9.65 8.40
C LEU A 134 -10.71 10.00 6.94
N SER A 135 -11.56 9.21 6.30
CA SER A 135 -11.99 9.46 4.91
C SER A 135 -12.75 10.77 4.75
N GLU A 136 -13.56 11.14 5.74
CA GLU A 136 -14.29 12.43 5.75
C GLU A 136 -13.34 13.62 5.79
N VAL A 137 -12.22 13.53 6.51
CA VAL A 137 -11.15 14.53 6.44
C VAL A 137 -10.54 14.53 5.04
N LEU A 138 -10.15 13.36 4.52
CA LEU A 138 -9.51 13.26 3.20
C LEU A 138 -10.41 13.81 2.07
N ILE A 139 -11.72 13.67 2.14
CA ILE A 139 -12.65 14.24 1.13
C ILE A 139 -12.48 15.75 1.01
N LYS A 140 -12.19 16.47 2.10
CA LYS A 140 -11.94 17.91 2.08
C LYS A 140 -10.63 18.28 1.37
N TYR A 141 -9.68 17.34 1.27
CA TYR A 141 -8.35 17.52 0.71
C TYR A 141 -8.11 16.60 -0.50
N PRO A 142 -8.72 16.89 -1.65
CA PRO A 142 -8.76 15.94 -2.79
C PRO A 142 -7.40 15.68 -3.46
N LYS A 143 -6.37 16.46 -3.17
CA LYS A 143 -5.02 16.30 -3.71
C LYS A 143 -4.19 15.26 -2.94
N ILE A 144 -4.60 14.88 -1.73
CA ILE A 144 -3.86 13.93 -0.90
C ILE A 144 -4.11 12.52 -1.40
N LEU A 145 -3.04 11.81 -1.69
CA LEU A 145 -3.04 10.40 -2.01
C LEU A 145 -2.96 9.58 -0.72
N VAL A 146 -3.48 8.36 -0.73
CA VAL A 146 -3.42 7.45 0.41
C VAL A 146 -2.71 6.17 0.01
N LEU A 147 -1.70 5.78 0.76
CA LEU A 147 -1.15 4.43 0.72
C LEU A 147 -1.69 3.68 1.92
N THR A 148 -2.41 2.59 1.69
CA THR A 148 -2.83 1.67 2.74
C THR A 148 -2.05 0.36 2.61
N ASP A 149 -1.21 0.08 3.61
CA ASP A 149 -0.41 -1.15 3.69
C ASP A 149 -1.21 -2.21 4.46
N ASP A 150 -1.91 -3.03 3.70
CA ASP A 150 -2.86 -4.04 4.18
C ASP A 150 -2.20 -5.44 4.27
N ILE A 151 -0.87 -5.51 4.30
CA ILE A 151 -0.11 -6.77 4.20
C ILE A 151 -0.44 -7.78 5.32
N TYR A 152 -1.00 -7.31 6.43
CA TYR A 152 -1.42 -8.12 7.58
C TYR A 152 -2.92 -8.42 7.61
N GLU A 153 -3.68 -8.12 6.58
CA GLU A 153 -5.15 -8.25 6.54
C GLU A 153 -5.71 -9.61 6.96
N LYS A 154 -4.93 -10.69 6.79
CA LYS A 154 -5.32 -12.07 7.18
C LYS A 154 -4.86 -12.45 8.58
N ILE A 155 -4.13 -11.55 9.29
CA ILE A 155 -3.61 -11.81 10.63
C ILE A 155 -4.38 -10.91 11.60
N ILE A 156 -5.59 -11.32 11.87
CA ILE A 156 -6.55 -10.64 12.74
C ILE A 156 -6.87 -11.57 13.90
N TYR A 157 -6.92 -11.04 15.12
CA TYR A 157 -7.18 -11.78 16.35
C TYR A 157 -8.45 -11.28 17.01
N ASP A 158 -8.99 -12.11 17.88
CA ASP A 158 -10.23 -11.88 18.61
C ASP A 158 -11.42 -11.61 17.66
N ASP A 159 -12.35 -10.79 18.05
CA ASP A 159 -13.53 -10.42 17.25
C ASP A 159 -13.31 -9.26 16.28
N ASN A 160 -12.04 -8.85 16.08
CA ASN A 160 -11.71 -7.78 15.15
C ASN A 160 -12.03 -8.17 13.71
N LYS A 161 -12.42 -7.18 12.91
CA LYS A 161 -12.63 -7.32 11.47
C LYS A 161 -11.68 -6.39 10.72
N PHE A 162 -11.16 -6.89 9.62
CA PHE A 162 -10.35 -6.09 8.72
C PHE A 162 -11.23 -5.25 7.79
N PHE A 163 -10.85 -3.99 7.64
CA PHE A 163 -11.38 -3.08 6.62
C PHE A 163 -10.22 -2.35 5.95
N THR A 164 -10.33 -2.12 4.65
CA THR A 164 -9.41 -1.23 3.92
C THR A 164 -10.09 0.10 3.64
N ILE A 165 -9.35 1.19 3.77
CA ILE A 165 -9.92 2.54 3.59
C ILE A 165 -10.51 2.74 2.19
N ALA A 166 -9.98 2.05 1.18
CA ALA A 166 -10.45 2.14 -0.20
C ALA A 166 -11.88 1.61 -0.40
N SER A 167 -12.29 0.59 0.39
CA SER A 167 -13.66 0.06 0.33
C SER A 167 -14.62 0.74 1.29
N VAL A 168 -14.11 1.28 2.40
CA VAL A 168 -14.92 2.01 3.39
C VAL A 168 -15.50 3.30 2.80
N GLU A 169 -14.75 4.01 1.95
CA GLU A 169 -15.22 5.24 1.31
C GLU A 169 -14.87 5.24 -0.18
N PRO A 170 -15.82 4.83 -1.04
CA PRO A 170 -15.60 4.77 -2.49
C PRO A 170 -15.19 6.11 -3.14
N LYS A 171 -15.56 7.25 -2.55
CA LYS A 171 -15.21 8.58 -3.10
C LYS A 171 -13.71 8.88 -3.10
N ILE A 172 -12.94 8.16 -2.29
CA ILE A 172 -11.47 8.34 -2.26
C ILE A 172 -10.72 7.21 -2.96
N LYS A 173 -11.41 6.14 -3.41
CA LYS A 173 -10.79 4.96 -4.03
C LYS A 173 -9.81 5.33 -5.15
N ASP A 174 -10.17 6.29 -6.00
CA ASP A 174 -9.38 6.70 -7.16
C ASP A 174 -8.08 7.45 -6.82
N ARG A 175 -7.74 7.53 -5.53
CA ARG A 175 -6.48 8.10 -5.02
C ARG A 175 -5.89 7.28 -3.88
N VAL A 176 -6.36 6.05 -3.73
CA VAL A 176 -5.79 5.09 -2.77
C VAL A 176 -4.96 4.05 -3.51
N LEU A 177 -3.72 3.86 -3.06
CA LEU A 177 -2.87 2.74 -3.41
C LEU A 177 -3.00 1.68 -2.32
N THR A 178 -3.69 0.59 -2.62
CA THR A 178 -3.91 -0.53 -1.70
C THR A 178 -2.80 -1.56 -1.91
N LEU A 179 -1.91 -1.67 -0.94
CA LEU A 179 -0.76 -2.58 -0.97
C LEU A 179 -1.06 -3.86 -0.21
N ASN A 180 -0.62 -4.97 -0.75
CA ASN A 180 -0.66 -6.29 -0.11
C ASN A 180 0.50 -7.18 -0.60
N GLY A 181 0.52 -8.45 -0.21
CA GLY A 181 1.54 -9.38 -0.64
C GLY A 181 1.42 -10.75 0.02
N VAL A 182 2.23 -11.68 -0.46
CA VAL A 182 2.22 -13.06 0.04
C VAL A 182 3.09 -13.27 1.30
N SER A 183 3.91 -12.29 1.65
CA SER A 183 4.94 -12.43 2.68
C SER A 183 4.40 -12.85 4.05
N LYS A 184 3.25 -12.33 4.47
CA LYS A 184 2.71 -12.49 5.81
C LYS A 184 1.61 -13.54 5.85
N ALA A 185 0.53 -13.35 5.09
CA ALA A 185 -0.60 -14.25 5.06
C ALA A 185 -0.23 -15.70 4.65
N TYR A 186 0.78 -15.85 3.82
CA TYR A 186 1.23 -17.15 3.31
C TYR A 186 2.61 -17.60 3.82
N CYS A 187 3.20 -16.86 4.79
CA CYS A 187 4.54 -17.16 5.33
C CYS A 187 5.64 -17.19 4.26
N MET A 188 5.52 -16.39 3.20
CA MET A 188 6.39 -16.38 2.02
C MET A 188 7.33 -15.16 1.99
N THR A 189 7.95 -14.81 3.12
CA THR A 189 8.79 -13.60 3.22
C THR A 189 9.98 -13.61 2.27
N GLY A 190 10.62 -14.78 2.08
CA GLY A 190 11.78 -14.97 1.20
C GLY A 190 11.45 -14.98 -0.29
N TRP A 191 10.19 -15.18 -0.67
CA TRP A 191 9.75 -15.20 -2.06
C TRP A 191 9.71 -13.82 -2.72
N ARG A 192 9.74 -12.76 -1.91
CA ARG A 192 9.81 -11.37 -2.38
C ARG A 192 8.72 -11.01 -3.40
N LEU A 193 7.46 -11.25 -3.07
CA LEU A 193 6.32 -10.84 -3.87
C LEU A 193 5.37 -9.97 -3.06
N GLY A 194 5.17 -8.76 -3.55
CA GLY A 194 4.13 -7.82 -3.15
C GLY A 194 3.33 -7.38 -4.37
N TYR A 195 2.14 -6.89 -4.14
CA TYR A 195 1.28 -6.35 -5.19
C TYR A 195 0.46 -5.19 -4.67
N CYS A 196 -0.06 -4.39 -5.58
CA CYS A 196 -0.97 -3.30 -5.23
C CYS A 196 -2.04 -3.11 -6.31
N GLY A 197 -3.13 -2.50 -5.88
CA GLY A 197 -4.15 -1.93 -6.74
C GLY A 197 -4.27 -0.43 -6.48
N GLY A 198 -4.45 0.39 -7.50
CA GLY A 198 -4.56 1.83 -7.34
C GLY A 198 -4.71 2.60 -8.65
N PRO A 199 -4.66 3.95 -8.59
CA PRO A 199 -4.83 4.80 -9.76
C PRO A 199 -3.88 4.44 -10.90
N LYS A 200 -4.40 4.30 -12.09
CA LYS A 200 -3.66 3.92 -13.31
C LYS A 200 -2.41 4.76 -13.56
N GLU A 201 -2.51 6.06 -13.32
CA GLU A 201 -1.40 7.00 -13.53
C GLU A 201 -0.25 6.71 -12.56
N ILE A 202 -0.56 6.42 -11.30
CA ILE A 202 0.42 6.04 -10.27
C ILE A 202 1.04 4.70 -10.63
N ILE A 203 0.24 3.70 -10.96
CA ILE A 203 0.70 2.38 -11.39
C ILE A 203 1.62 2.49 -12.61
N SER A 204 1.28 3.33 -13.58
CA SER A 204 2.11 3.59 -14.76
C SER A 204 3.46 4.21 -14.39
N GLY A 205 3.47 5.21 -13.49
CA GLY A 205 4.70 5.82 -12.96
C GLY A 205 5.57 4.81 -12.23
N MET A 206 5.00 4.04 -11.32
CA MET A 206 5.68 2.99 -10.56
C MET A 206 6.31 1.93 -11.48
N ASN A 207 5.60 1.54 -12.55
CA ASN A 207 6.11 0.57 -13.50
C ASN A 207 7.32 1.10 -14.29
N LYS A 208 7.39 2.41 -14.58
CA LYS A 208 8.57 3.05 -15.17
C LYS A 208 9.78 2.94 -14.24
N ILE A 209 9.62 3.23 -12.95
CA ILE A 209 10.67 3.08 -11.93
C ILE A 209 11.13 1.62 -11.85
N GLN A 210 10.19 0.67 -11.76
CA GLN A 210 10.50 -0.76 -11.68
C GLN A 210 11.26 -1.25 -12.91
N SER A 211 10.87 -0.82 -14.11
CA SER A 211 11.50 -1.25 -15.35
C SER A 211 12.97 -0.83 -15.45
N GLN A 212 13.38 0.24 -14.75
CA GLN A 212 14.76 0.73 -14.71
C GLN A 212 15.55 0.30 -13.46
N SER A 213 14.91 -0.44 -12.54
CA SER A 213 15.56 -0.94 -11.32
C SER A 213 15.64 -2.46 -11.29
N THR A 214 14.57 -3.14 -10.93
CA THR A 214 14.54 -4.60 -10.76
C THR A 214 13.98 -5.35 -11.99
N THR A 215 13.45 -4.65 -12.98
CA THR A 215 12.75 -5.16 -14.16
C THR A 215 11.44 -5.84 -13.79
N SER A 216 11.49 -6.94 -13.02
CA SER A 216 10.31 -7.71 -12.58
C SER A 216 10.62 -8.52 -11.31
N THR A 217 9.60 -9.03 -10.66
CA THR A 217 9.73 -10.10 -9.67
C THR A 217 10.14 -11.40 -10.38
N SER A 218 10.84 -12.28 -9.68
CA SER A 218 11.25 -13.59 -10.19
C SER A 218 10.06 -14.35 -10.80
N SER A 219 10.24 -14.87 -12.02
CA SER A 219 9.22 -15.65 -12.74
C SER A 219 8.78 -16.88 -11.94
N ILE A 220 9.72 -17.54 -11.26
CA ILE A 220 9.44 -18.70 -10.38
C ILE A 220 8.56 -18.29 -9.22
N THR A 221 8.85 -17.12 -8.62
CA THR A 221 8.01 -16.56 -7.53
C THR A 221 6.60 -16.24 -8.03
N MET A 222 6.47 -15.64 -9.21
CA MET A 222 5.16 -15.32 -9.79
C MET A 222 4.33 -16.56 -10.11
N ALA A 223 4.99 -17.64 -10.49
CA ALA A 223 4.32 -18.93 -10.76
C ALA A 223 3.91 -19.68 -9.49
N ALA A 224 4.57 -19.39 -8.35
CA ALA A 224 4.28 -20.02 -7.07
C ALA A 224 3.20 -19.27 -6.26
N ALA A 225 2.96 -18.01 -6.58
CA ALA A 225 2.02 -17.14 -5.88
C ALA A 225 0.61 -17.22 -6.45
#